data_d6291bec1eff3b664161ac506eefdd54
#
_entry.id   d6291bec1eff3b664161ac506eefdd54
#
_cell.length_a   1.000
_cell.length_b   1.000
_cell.length_c   1.000
_cell.angle_alpha   90.00
_cell.angle_beta   90.00
_cell.angle_gamma   90.00
#
_symmetry.space_group_name_H-M   'P 1'
#
loop_
_entity.id
_entity.type
_entity.pdbx_description
1 polymer ?
#
loop_
_entity_poly.entity_id
_entity_poly.type
_entity_poly.pdbx_seq_one_letter_code
_entity_poly.pdbx_strand_id
1 'polypeptide(L)'
;MQLLVSGLNLKNPTNNLYYVFPLCNAKDLAMRSKGNYSDWRNVMRYQLMIVDDLGTEPREVMEFGNVYTPLIDLITTRYEEQLYTIFTTNLTPAQLEEKYGKRIVDRLNEMVEKVVFENESYRR
;
A
#
# COMPACT_ATOMS: atom_id res chain seq x y z
N MET A 1 15.30 3.21 0.13
CA MET A 1 14.04 2.50 0.17
C MET A 1 13.52 2.40 1.58
N GLN A 2 12.24 2.53 1.74
CA GLN A 2 11.59 2.39 3.03
C GLN A 2 10.63 1.26 2.98
N LEU A 3 10.63 0.46 4.02
CA LEU A 3 9.66 -0.60 4.17
C LEU A 3 8.70 -0.18 5.26
N LEU A 4 7.46 -0.09 4.94
CA LEU A 4 6.42 0.30 5.88
C LEU A 4 5.56 -0.93 6.15
N VAL A 5 5.54 -1.36 7.39
CA VAL A 5 4.83 -2.58 7.74
C VAL A 5 3.67 -2.23 8.65
N SER A 6 2.49 -2.63 8.30
CA SER A 6 1.34 -2.40 9.13
C SER A 6 1.49 -3.28 10.35
N GLY A 7 1.15 -2.75 11.45
CA GLY A 7 1.34 -3.40 12.70
C GLY A 7 0.47 -4.52 13.00
N LEU A 8 0.23 -5.42 12.14
CA LEU A 8 -0.63 -6.36 12.39
C LEU A 8 -0.07 -7.46 13.09
N ASN A 9 -0.75 -8.14 13.62
CA ASN A 9 -0.58 -9.15 14.41
C ASN A 9 -0.43 -10.39 13.67
N LEU A 10 0.72 -10.83 13.37
CA LEU A 10 0.88 -12.04 12.73
C LEU A 10 1.00 -13.17 13.64
N LYS A 11 0.65 -12.96 14.86
CA LYS A 11 0.86 -13.93 15.77
C LYS A 11 0.12 -15.12 15.57
N ASN A 12 -0.80 -15.17 14.84
CA ASN A 12 -1.48 -16.33 14.80
C ASN A 12 -1.63 -16.87 13.54
N PRO A 13 -0.71 -17.44 13.01
CA PRO A 13 -0.82 -17.94 11.77
C PRO A 13 -1.65 -19.12 11.71
N THR A 14 -2.19 -19.44 12.67
CA THR A 14 -3.11 -20.45 12.62
C THR A 14 -2.61 -21.51 11.81
N ASN A 15 -1.71 -21.91 12.00
CA ASN A 15 -1.47 -23.06 11.38
C ASN A 15 -1.21 -22.97 9.99
N ASN A 16 -1.25 -21.97 9.46
CA ASN A 16 -1.06 -21.93 8.24
C ASN A 16 0.21 -21.57 7.90
N LEU A 17 0.93 -22.41 7.64
CA LEU A 17 2.14 -22.21 7.34
C LEU A 17 2.41 -21.55 6.10
N TYR A 18 1.45 -21.42 5.28
CA TYR A 18 1.69 -20.97 3.96
C TYR A 18 0.98 -19.74 3.67
N TYR A 19 1.32 -18.64 4.32
CA TYR A 19 0.74 -17.40 3.95
C TYR A 19 1.40 -16.96 2.68
N VAL A 20 0.64 -16.73 1.68
CA VAL A 20 1.11 -16.13 0.47
C VAL A 20 0.79 -14.67 0.56
N PHE A 21 1.80 -13.83 0.54
CA PHE A 21 1.58 -12.40 0.51
C PHE A 21 1.48 -12.01 -0.95
N PRO A 22 0.34 -11.56 -1.41
CA PRO A 22 0.25 -11.08 -2.77
C PRO A 22 1.16 -9.87 -2.91
N LEU A 23 2.08 -9.95 -3.83
CA LEU A 23 2.98 -8.85 -4.12
C LEU A 23 2.36 -8.07 -5.26
N CYS A 24 1.99 -6.86 -5.02
CA CYS A 24 1.32 -6.04 -6.00
C CYS A 24 2.10 -4.77 -6.22
N ASN A 25 2.48 -4.50 -7.44
CA ASN A 25 3.15 -3.25 -7.76
C ASN A 25 2.11 -2.13 -7.78
N ALA A 26 2.44 -0.97 -7.23
CA ALA A 26 1.49 0.13 -7.13
C ALA A 26 0.92 0.57 -8.48
N LYS A 27 1.73 0.55 -9.53
CA LYS A 27 1.24 0.90 -10.85
C LYS A 27 0.22 -0.11 -11.35
N ASP A 28 0.47 -1.39 -11.10
CA ASP A 28 -0.45 -2.43 -11.54
C ASP A 28 -1.75 -2.36 -10.76
N LEU A 29 -1.67 -2.01 -9.49
CA LEU A 29 -2.87 -1.81 -8.68
C LEU A 29 -3.71 -0.66 -9.24
N ALA A 30 -3.06 0.44 -9.60
CA ALA A 30 -3.79 1.57 -10.15
C ALA A 30 -4.49 1.19 -11.46
N MET A 31 -3.84 0.39 -12.28
CA MET A 31 -4.47 -0.06 -13.52
C MET A 31 -5.61 -1.04 -13.24
N ARG A 32 -5.43 -1.89 -12.23
CA ARG A 32 -6.45 -2.87 -11.91
C ARG A 32 -7.71 -2.24 -11.38
N SER A 33 -7.61 -1.06 -10.77
CA SER A 33 -8.77 -0.36 -10.26
C SER A 33 -9.73 0.04 -11.37
N LYS A 34 -9.24 0.07 -12.63
CA LYS A 34 -10.07 0.46 -13.75
C LYS A 34 -10.92 -0.68 -14.27
N GLY A 35 -10.78 -1.84 -13.72
CA GLY A 35 -11.57 -2.98 -14.19
C GLY A 35 -12.89 -3.07 -13.44
N ASN A 36 -13.28 -4.29 -13.14
CA ASN A 36 -14.53 -4.54 -12.45
C ASN A 36 -14.46 -4.02 -11.02
N TYR A 37 -15.43 -3.21 -10.62
CA TYR A 37 -15.43 -2.60 -9.29
C TYR A 37 -15.50 -3.63 -8.18
N SER A 38 -16.25 -4.68 -8.38
CA SER A 38 -16.37 -5.73 -7.39
C SER A 38 -15.05 -6.43 -7.18
N ASP A 39 -14.32 -6.66 -8.26
CA ASP A 39 -13.01 -7.27 -8.21
C ASP A 39 -12.02 -6.34 -7.50
N TRP A 40 -12.06 -5.05 -7.80
CA TRP A 40 -11.19 -4.07 -7.17
C TRP A 40 -11.45 -4.01 -5.66
N ARG A 41 -12.72 -4.07 -5.26
CA ARG A 41 -13.05 -4.08 -3.85
C ARG A 41 -12.46 -5.29 -3.15
N ASN A 42 -12.47 -6.44 -3.80
CA ASN A 42 -11.89 -7.64 -3.24
C ASN A 42 -10.38 -7.53 -3.12
N VAL A 43 -9.75 -6.96 -4.13
CA VAL A 43 -8.31 -6.77 -4.11
C VAL A 43 -7.91 -5.87 -2.95
N MET A 44 -8.62 -4.78 -2.75
CA MET A 44 -8.29 -3.86 -1.68
C MET A 44 -8.40 -4.50 -0.30
N ARG A 45 -9.12 -5.60 -0.20
CA ARG A 45 -9.38 -6.26 1.08
C ARG A 45 -8.67 -7.57 1.29
N TYR A 46 -7.63 -7.86 0.53
CA TYR A 46 -6.84 -9.05 0.80
C TYR A 46 -6.30 -8.96 2.23
N GLN A 47 -6.35 -10.07 2.95
CA GLN A 47 -5.92 -10.06 4.34
C GLN A 47 -4.47 -9.64 4.48
N LEU A 48 -3.63 -10.06 3.59
CA LEU A 48 -2.23 -9.73 3.61
C LEU A 48 -1.87 -9.17 2.25
N MET A 49 -1.09 -8.11 2.21
CA MET A 49 -0.71 -7.52 0.92
C MET A 49 0.64 -6.84 1.02
N ILE A 50 1.44 -6.97 -0.02
CA ILE A 50 2.66 -6.21 -0.16
C ILE A 50 2.44 -5.27 -1.34
N VAL A 51 2.52 -3.98 -1.08
CA VAL A 51 2.39 -2.96 -2.12
C VAL A 51 3.78 -2.44 -2.43
N ASP A 52 4.30 -2.84 -3.57
CA ASP A 52 5.66 -2.49 -3.95
C ASP A 52 5.69 -1.21 -4.76
N ASP A 53 6.71 -0.41 -4.54
CA ASP A 53 6.94 0.83 -5.26
C ASP A 53 5.80 1.84 -5.14
N LEU A 54 5.29 2.01 -3.93
CA LEU A 54 4.29 3.03 -3.67
C LEU A 54 4.85 4.39 -4.07
N GLY A 55 4.13 5.09 -4.86
CA GLY A 55 4.54 6.41 -5.35
C GLY A 55 4.88 6.44 -6.83
N THR A 56 5.00 5.26 -7.47
CA THR A 56 5.30 5.24 -8.90
C THR A 56 4.04 5.28 -9.74
N GLU A 57 2.89 5.00 -9.15
CA GLU A 57 1.64 5.01 -9.89
C GLU A 57 1.12 6.45 -10.07
N PRO A 58 0.22 6.67 -11.02
CA PRO A 58 -0.42 7.97 -11.10
C PRO A 58 -1.35 8.14 -9.89
N ARG A 59 -1.42 9.36 -9.37
CA ARG A 59 -2.30 9.62 -8.23
C ARG A 59 -3.76 9.42 -8.59
N GLU A 60 -4.10 9.77 -9.79
CA GLU A 60 -5.48 9.70 -10.26
C GLU A 60 -5.56 8.92 -11.55
N VAL A 61 -6.63 8.20 -11.72
CA VAL A 61 -6.93 7.57 -13.00
C VAL A 61 -8.32 8.00 -13.42
N MET A 62 -8.56 8.06 -14.71
CA MET A 62 -9.85 8.49 -15.22
C MET A 62 -10.48 7.35 -15.99
N GLU A 63 -11.74 7.11 -15.74
CA GLU A 63 -12.47 6.09 -16.48
C GLU A 63 -13.92 6.53 -16.64
N PHE A 64 -14.39 6.55 -17.85
CA PHE A 64 -15.77 6.96 -18.17
C PHE A 64 -16.11 8.34 -17.59
N GLY A 65 -15.16 9.26 -17.66
CA GLY A 65 -15.39 10.61 -17.18
C GLY A 65 -15.27 10.80 -15.68
N ASN A 66 -15.05 9.73 -14.93
CA ASN A 66 -14.89 9.84 -13.49
C ASN A 66 -13.41 9.75 -13.11
N VAL A 67 -13.05 10.47 -12.07
CA VAL A 67 -11.68 10.49 -11.58
C VAL A 67 -11.62 9.66 -10.32
N TYR A 68 -10.66 8.73 -10.27
CA TYR A 68 -10.48 7.88 -9.12
C TYR A 68 -9.07 8.03 -8.59
N THR A 69 -8.90 7.81 -7.29
CA THR A 69 -7.59 7.85 -6.65
C THR A 69 -7.31 6.47 -6.04
N PRO A 70 -6.89 5.51 -6.86
CA PRO A 70 -6.89 4.12 -6.43
C PRO A 70 -6.01 3.80 -5.23
N LEU A 71 -4.81 4.34 -5.16
CA LEU A 71 -3.96 4.03 -4.04
C LEU A 71 -4.41 4.73 -2.77
N ILE A 72 -4.99 5.90 -2.89
CA ILE A 72 -5.60 6.58 -1.73
C ILE A 72 -6.76 5.75 -1.23
N ASP A 73 -7.57 5.22 -2.12
CA ASP A 73 -8.71 4.37 -1.74
C ASP A 73 -8.23 3.08 -1.11
N LEU A 74 -7.17 2.50 -1.65
CA LEU A 74 -6.59 1.29 -1.12
C LEU A 74 -6.07 1.52 0.31
N ILE A 75 -5.30 2.56 0.50
CA ILE A 75 -4.72 2.87 1.80
C ILE A 75 -5.84 3.13 2.81
N THR A 76 -6.84 3.90 2.42
CA THR A 76 -7.97 4.21 3.29
C THR A 76 -8.72 2.96 3.71
N THR A 77 -9.01 2.09 2.76
CA THR A 77 -9.74 0.86 3.05
C THR A 77 -8.93 -0.03 3.98
N ARG A 78 -7.65 -0.19 3.69
CA ARG A 78 -6.83 -1.08 4.51
C ARG A 78 -6.60 -0.51 5.91
N TYR A 79 -6.53 0.81 6.02
CA TYR A 79 -6.44 1.46 7.31
C TYR A 79 -7.73 1.23 8.12
N GLU A 80 -8.87 1.45 7.50
CA GLU A 80 -10.15 1.31 8.20
C GLU A 80 -10.43 -0.12 8.62
N GLU A 81 -10.03 -1.07 7.82
CA GLU A 81 -10.29 -2.47 8.11
C GLU A 81 -9.10 -3.14 8.81
N GLN A 82 -8.07 -2.38 9.12
CA GLN A 82 -6.92 -2.88 9.86
C GLN A 82 -6.28 -4.11 9.23
N LEU A 83 -6.08 -4.04 7.93
CA LEU A 83 -5.53 -5.15 7.19
C LEU A 83 -4.01 -5.07 7.14
N TYR A 84 -3.37 -6.22 7.23
CA TYR A 84 -1.92 -6.26 7.28
C TYR A 84 -1.34 -5.89 5.93
N THR A 85 -0.50 -4.89 5.91
CA THR A 85 0.03 -4.37 4.66
C THR A 85 1.49 -4.00 4.83
N ILE A 86 2.28 -4.34 3.82
CA ILE A 86 3.66 -3.93 3.75
C ILE A 86 3.78 -3.04 2.53
N PHE A 87 4.32 -1.86 2.71
CA PHE A 87 4.54 -0.95 1.58
C PHE A 87 6.03 -0.74 1.40
N THR A 88 6.48 -0.70 0.16
CA THR A 88 7.84 -0.24 -0.13
C THR A 88 7.72 1.06 -0.92
N THR A 89 8.59 1.99 -0.68
CA THR A 89 8.56 3.26 -1.38
C THR A 89 9.93 3.90 -1.42
N ASN A 90 10.20 4.63 -2.48
CA ASN A 90 11.42 5.43 -2.58
C ASN A 90 11.12 6.89 -2.29
N LEU A 91 9.88 7.23 -1.97
CA LEU A 91 9.54 8.61 -1.68
C LEU A 91 9.87 8.96 -0.24
N THR A 92 10.28 10.18 -0.03
CA THR A 92 10.49 10.70 1.32
C THR A 92 9.12 11.01 1.93
N PRO A 93 9.04 11.20 3.24
CA PRO A 93 7.76 11.60 3.85
C PRO A 93 7.18 12.88 3.23
N ALA A 94 8.04 13.83 2.89
CA ALA A 94 7.55 15.06 2.25
C ALA A 94 6.98 14.77 0.87
N GLN A 95 7.61 13.89 0.12
CA GLN A 95 7.12 13.52 -1.19
C GLN A 95 5.82 12.73 -1.12
N LEU A 96 5.67 11.88 -0.10
CA LEU A 96 4.43 11.16 0.11
C LEU A 96 3.31 12.16 0.43
N GLU A 97 3.60 13.15 1.24
CA GLU A 97 2.60 14.14 1.57
C GLU A 97 2.21 14.96 0.34
N GLU A 98 3.18 15.31 -0.48
CA GLU A 98 2.89 16.04 -1.69
C GLU A 98 1.99 15.23 -2.64
N LYS A 99 2.24 13.95 -2.73
CA LYS A 99 1.49 13.11 -3.65
C LYS A 99 0.11 12.72 -3.12
N TYR A 100 0.02 12.33 -1.87
CA TYR A 100 -1.21 11.76 -1.35
C TYR A 100 -1.96 12.68 -0.38
N GLY A 101 -1.31 13.70 0.11
CA GLY A 101 -1.90 14.61 1.08
C GLY A 101 -1.59 14.21 2.51
N LYS A 102 -1.67 15.18 3.40
CA LYS A 102 -1.31 14.97 4.78
C LYS A 102 -2.19 13.94 5.46
N ARG A 103 -3.46 13.91 5.12
CA ARG A 103 -4.39 12.99 5.73
C ARG A 103 -4.01 11.53 5.49
N ILE A 104 -3.57 11.24 4.28
CA ILE A 104 -3.17 9.88 3.94
C ILE A 104 -1.85 9.53 4.61
N VAL A 105 -0.93 10.47 4.67
CA VAL A 105 0.34 10.23 5.33
C VAL A 105 0.13 9.99 6.82
N ASP A 106 -0.78 10.73 7.44
CA ASP A 106 -1.10 10.51 8.84
C ASP A 106 -1.64 9.10 9.07
N ARG A 107 -2.49 8.63 8.17
CA ARG A 107 -3.02 7.27 8.24
C ARG A 107 -1.93 6.22 8.05
N LEU A 108 -1.03 6.44 7.10
CA LEU A 108 0.08 5.53 6.91
C LEU A 108 0.94 5.46 8.18
N ASN A 109 1.20 6.60 8.79
CA ASN A 109 2.00 6.62 10.01
C ASN A 109 1.31 5.92 11.17
N GLU A 110 0.00 5.94 11.22
CA GLU A 110 -0.73 5.26 12.27
C GLU A 110 -0.76 3.77 12.06
N MET A 111 -0.82 3.33 10.81
CA MET A 111 -1.04 1.91 10.55
C MET A 111 0.25 1.12 10.37
N VAL A 112 1.38 1.75 10.19
CA VAL A 112 2.60 1.02 9.87
C VAL A 112 3.74 1.33 10.81
N GLU A 113 4.65 0.38 10.93
CA GLU A 113 5.92 0.61 11.58
C GLU A 113 6.93 0.78 10.47
N LYS A 114 7.78 1.80 10.60
CA LYS A 114 8.72 2.07 9.56
C LYS A 114 10.00 1.33 9.79
N VAL A 115 10.47 0.64 8.78
CA VAL A 115 11.78 0.04 8.79
C VAL A 115 12.55 0.71 7.66
N VAL A 116 13.59 1.44 8.02
CA VAL A 116 14.34 2.18 7.03
C VAL A 116 15.65 1.47 6.77
N PHE A 117 15.94 1.19 5.50
CA PHE A 117 17.17 0.59 5.14
C PHE A 117 18.09 1.68 4.65
N GLU A 118 19.26 1.77 5.28
CA GLU A 118 20.23 2.76 4.88
C GLU A 118 21.05 2.21 3.80
N ASN A 119 20.84 2.69 2.62
CA ASN A 119 21.47 2.16 1.45
C ASN A 119 22.96 2.15 1.54
N GLU A 120 23.54 3.12 2.18
CA GLU A 120 24.99 3.15 2.31
C GLU A 120 25.50 1.94 3.01
N SER A 121 24.72 1.37 3.88
CA SER A 121 25.15 0.20 4.60
C SER A 121 25.27 -0.99 3.72
N TYR A 122 24.56 -0.99 2.63
CA TYR A 122 24.54 -2.14 1.78
C TYR A 122 25.44 -2.01 0.58
N ARG A 123 26.05 -0.91 0.40
CA ARG A 123 26.88 -0.73 -0.73
C ARG A 123 28.29 -1.05 -0.47
N ARG A 124 28.61 -1.54 0.62
CA ARG A 124 29.96 -1.83 0.94
C ARG A 124 30.38 -3.17 0.60
#